data_42119f73a6bb45ee65e23f534b61451f
#
_entry.id   42119f73a6bb45ee65e23f534b61451f
#
_cell.length_a   1.000
_cell.length_b   1.000
_cell.length_c   1.000
_cell.angle_alpha   90.00
_cell.angle_beta   90.00
_cell.angle_gamma   90.00
#
_symmetry.space_group_name_H-M   'P 1'
#
loop_
_entity.id
_entity.type
_entity.pdbx_description
1 polymer ?
#
loop_
_entity_poly.entity_id
_entity_poly.type
_entity_poly.pdbx_seq_one_letter_code
_entity_poly.pdbx_strand_id
1 'polypeptide(L)'
;MTSLPIHSILLHKIKPRSIVPFLTGGLAFVVGGIILSSAGVDPIHAYQIMIKGAFGSVRALADTLVKTTSLLILGLAVSVAFKCKIWNIGAEGQLYFGALGGLLAGLSFIGAVPILAPIAVIIMGFVFGSLFSMVPAALKVKLGVNEVIVTVLLNFVALLFISYLLHGPLKAPGFLSYSPNIFPQSELPILLPNTRLSVGILIAAGSAIGVYLLMSKTKIGFEIRSVGANIKAARYVGMNVGKSILITMGISGGLAGVAGAILIAGVQHRLIEGISPGYGFIAVIVALLGKQSPVGVTIVAFFFSALLAGSEVMYRTLGVPVALAQTLQALVLVFVLIGELFLRWQPKLRKG
;
A
#
# COMPACT_ATOMS: atom_id res chain seq x y z
N MET A 1 57.69 -18.32 -2.09
CA MET A 1 56.67 -18.16 -3.12
C MET A 1 55.50 -19.04 -2.72
N THR A 2 54.54 -18.49 -2.00
CA THR A 2 53.32 -19.21 -1.55
C THR A 2 52.10 -18.61 -2.25
N SER A 3 51.54 -19.36 -3.14
CA SER A 3 50.35 -19.03 -3.92
C SER A 3 49.10 -18.96 -3.00
N LEU A 4 48.55 -17.78 -2.83
CA LEU A 4 47.25 -17.59 -2.17
C LEU A 4 46.11 -18.12 -3.10
N PRO A 5 45.17 -18.92 -2.61
CA PRO A 5 44.10 -19.43 -3.44
C PRO A 5 43.04 -18.34 -3.67
N ILE A 6 42.95 -17.88 -4.92
CA ILE A 6 41.97 -16.90 -5.43
C ILE A 6 40.52 -17.35 -5.21
N HIS A 7 40.25 -18.62 -4.89
CA HIS A 7 38.91 -19.19 -4.76
C HIS A 7 38.21 -18.86 -3.44
N SER A 8 38.92 -18.32 -2.43
CA SER A 8 38.29 -17.97 -1.13
C SER A 8 37.72 -16.55 -1.07
N ILE A 9 37.98 -15.71 -2.08
CA ILE A 9 37.61 -14.28 -2.05
C ILE A 9 36.20 -14.04 -2.61
N LEU A 10 35.68 -14.93 -3.45
CA LEU A 10 34.34 -14.75 -4.08
C LEU A 10 33.15 -15.25 -3.25
N LEU A 11 33.36 -16.14 -2.29
CA LEU A 11 32.26 -16.72 -1.48
C LEU A 11 31.93 -15.94 -0.21
N HIS A 12 32.70 -14.89 0.13
CA HIS A 12 32.56 -14.20 1.44
C HIS A 12 31.73 -12.91 1.39
N LYS A 13 31.15 -12.51 0.25
CA LYS A 13 30.40 -11.23 0.10
C LYS A 13 28.89 -11.32 0.00
N ILE A 14 28.28 -12.48 -0.09
CA ILE A 14 26.83 -12.59 -0.08
C ILE A 14 26.40 -12.85 1.37
N LYS A 15 25.98 -11.79 2.07
CA LYS A 15 25.41 -11.92 3.42
C LYS A 15 24.20 -12.86 3.33
N PRO A 16 24.14 -13.97 4.10
CA PRO A 16 23.00 -14.92 4.06
C PRO A 16 21.64 -14.23 4.27
N ARG A 17 21.65 -13.06 4.90
CA ARG A 17 20.47 -12.21 5.07
C ARG A 17 19.81 -11.71 3.77
N SER A 18 20.55 -11.66 2.65
CA SER A 18 20.01 -11.17 1.37
C SER A 18 19.39 -12.29 0.53
N ILE A 19 19.79 -13.54 0.74
CA ILE A 19 19.35 -14.69 -0.07
C ILE A 19 18.03 -15.28 0.45
N VAL A 20 17.79 -15.26 1.75
CA VAL A 20 16.63 -15.91 2.39
C VAL A 20 15.28 -15.41 1.81
N PRO A 21 15.02 -14.10 1.62
CA PRO A 21 13.76 -13.66 1.01
C PRO A 21 13.55 -14.16 -0.42
N PHE A 22 14.63 -14.33 -1.20
CA PHE A 22 14.54 -14.89 -2.56
C PHE A 22 14.27 -16.40 -2.53
N LEU A 23 14.90 -17.14 -1.62
CA LEU A 23 14.65 -18.57 -1.47
C LEU A 23 13.21 -18.84 -1.00
N THR A 24 12.74 -18.09 0.00
CA THR A 24 11.36 -18.27 0.49
C THR A 24 10.33 -17.80 -0.54
N GLY A 25 10.61 -16.72 -1.28
CA GLY A 25 9.80 -16.33 -2.44
C GLY A 25 9.76 -17.42 -3.52
N GLY A 26 10.91 -18.04 -3.83
CA GLY A 26 10.99 -19.17 -4.75
C GLY A 26 10.15 -20.37 -4.30
N LEU A 27 10.21 -20.71 -3.00
CA LEU A 27 9.37 -21.77 -2.42
C LEU A 27 7.86 -21.46 -2.56
N ALA A 28 7.45 -20.21 -2.42
CA ALA A 28 6.06 -19.79 -2.64
C ALA A 28 5.60 -20.09 -4.06
N PHE A 29 6.46 -19.83 -5.06
CA PHE A 29 6.16 -20.16 -6.46
C PHE A 29 6.12 -21.69 -6.70
N VAL A 30 6.97 -22.48 -6.04
CA VAL A 30 6.93 -23.95 -6.12
C VAL A 30 5.60 -24.46 -5.55
N VAL A 31 5.22 -24.04 -4.35
CA VAL A 31 3.93 -24.44 -3.72
C VAL A 31 2.75 -23.95 -4.57
N GLY A 32 2.82 -22.71 -5.07
CA GLY A 32 1.83 -22.17 -5.98
C GLY A 32 1.71 -22.97 -7.28
N GLY A 33 2.84 -23.45 -7.81
CA GLY A 33 2.88 -24.33 -8.98
C GLY A 33 2.17 -25.68 -8.74
N ILE A 34 2.36 -26.27 -7.54
CA ILE A 34 1.66 -27.49 -7.15
C ILE A 34 0.14 -27.27 -7.13
N ILE A 35 -0.30 -26.13 -6.55
CA ILE A 35 -1.73 -25.77 -6.51
C ILE A 35 -2.29 -25.55 -7.91
N LEU A 36 -1.56 -24.85 -8.80
CA LEU A 36 -1.98 -24.67 -10.19
C LEU A 36 -2.10 -26.00 -10.92
N SER A 37 -1.12 -26.90 -10.75
CA SER A 37 -1.15 -28.24 -11.33
C SER A 37 -2.35 -29.05 -10.84
N SER A 38 -2.67 -28.98 -9.54
CA SER A 38 -3.85 -29.65 -8.98
C SER A 38 -5.18 -29.12 -9.53
N ALA A 39 -5.18 -27.87 -9.99
CA ALA A 39 -6.31 -27.22 -10.65
C ALA A 39 -6.34 -27.48 -12.18
N GLY A 40 -5.46 -28.32 -12.71
CA GLY A 40 -5.39 -28.65 -14.13
C GLY A 40 -4.71 -27.59 -14.99
N VAL A 41 -3.98 -26.65 -14.40
CA VAL A 41 -3.29 -25.56 -15.10
C VAL A 41 -1.78 -25.82 -15.12
N ASP A 42 -1.15 -25.68 -16.29
CA ASP A 42 0.30 -25.75 -16.40
C ASP A 42 0.96 -24.56 -15.67
N PRO A 43 1.73 -24.80 -14.59
CA PRO A 43 2.34 -23.74 -13.80
C PRO A 43 3.35 -22.89 -14.58
N ILE A 44 4.10 -23.52 -15.49
CA ILE A 44 5.13 -22.83 -16.27
C ILE A 44 4.45 -21.81 -17.19
N HIS A 45 3.41 -22.27 -17.90
CA HIS A 45 2.62 -21.40 -18.76
C HIS A 45 1.91 -20.28 -17.99
N ALA A 46 1.35 -20.59 -16.82
CA ALA A 46 0.72 -19.62 -15.94
C ALA A 46 1.69 -18.52 -15.48
N TYR A 47 2.89 -18.90 -15.06
CA TYR A 47 3.92 -17.93 -14.64
C TYR A 47 4.47 -17.10 -15.81
N GLN A 48 4.60 -17.68 -17.00
CA GLN A 48 4.97 -16.91 -18.20
C GLN A 48 3.92 -15.85 -18.53
N ILE A 49 2.62 -16.20 -18.43
CA ILE A 49 1.52 -15.25 -18.62
C ILE A 49 1.55 -14.17 -17.53
N MET A 50 1.80 -14.52 -16.28
CA MET A 50 1.97 -13.55 -15.19
C MET A 50 3.09 -12.54 -15.48
N ILE A 51 4.26 -13.02 -15.88
CA ILE A 51 5.40 -12.14 -16.19
C ILE A 51 5.09 -11.26 -17.40
N LYS A 52 4.54 -11.84 -18.46
CA LYS A 52 4.10 -11.08 -19.64
C LYS A 52 2.99 -10.07 -19.30
N GLY A 53 2.08 -10.45 -18.41
CA GLY A 53 1.00 -9.58 -17.94
C GLY A 53 1.48 -8.40 -17.09
N ALA A 54 2.60 -8.55 -16.39
CA ALA A 54 3.20 -7.45 -15.62
C ALA A 54 4.15 -6.57 -16.43
N PHE A 55 4.91 -7.15 -17.38
CA PHE A 55 6.04 -6.48 -18.04
C PHE A 55 6.06 -6.63 -19.57
N GLY A 56 5.21 -7.45 -20.17
CA GLY A 56 5.32 -7.86 -21.57
C GLY A 56 4.95 -6.79 -22.60
N SER A 57 4.43 -5.64 -22.19
CA SER A 57 4.11 -4.51 -23.06
C SER A 57 4.14 -3.18 -22.28
N VAL A 58 4.20 -2.07 -23.00
CA VAL A 58 4.10 -0.72 -22.39
C VAL A 58 2.80 -0.59 -21.60
N ARG A 59 1.69 -1.13 -22.08
CA ARG A 59 0.41 -1.12 -21.40
C ARG A 59 0.45 -1.96 -20.12
N ALA A 60 1.03 -3.17 -20.16
CA ALA A 60 1.18 -4.03 -18.99
C ALA A 60 2.03 -3.36 -17.89
N LEU A 61 3.14 -2.74 -18.29
CA LEU A 61 3.98 -1.98 -17.37
C LEU A 61 3.25 -0.76 -16.79
N ALA A 62 2.47 -0.05 -17.61
CA ALA A 62 1.65 1.06 -17.14
C ALA A 62 0.60 0.60 -16.11
N ASP A 63 -0.10 -0.51 -16.33
CA ASP A 63 -1.06 -1.09 -15.38
C ASP A 63 -0.36 -1.51 -14.07
N THR A 64 0.85 -2.06 -14.15
CA THR A 64 1.70 -2.33 -12.99
C THR A 64 2.04 -1.06 -12.21
N LEU A 65 2.42 0.01 -12.91
CA LEU A 65 2.75 1.31 -12.28
C LEU A 65 1.52 1.99 -11.67
N VAL A 66 0.34 1.83 -12.26
CA VAL A 66 -0.93 2.31 -11.67
C VAL A 66 -1.18 1.65 -10.30
N LYS A 67 -1.02 0.32 -10.22
CA LYS A 67 -1.14 -0.40 -8.95
C LYS A 67 -0.02 0.00 -7.97
N THR A 68 1.20 0.20 -8.48
CA THR A 68 2.35 0.67 -7.69
C THR A 68 2.06 2.03 -7.05
N THR A 69 1.40 2.94 -7.74
CA THR A 69 1.02 4.25 -7.21
C THR A 69 0.26 4.12 -5.90
N SER A 70 -0.81 3.32 -5.89
CA SER A 70 -1.64 3.11 -4.70
C SER A 70 -0.90 2.37 -3.60
N LEU A 71 -0.22 1.25 -3.92
CA LEU A 71 0.48 0.45 -2.92
C LEU A 71 1.69 1.18 -2.32
N LEU A 72 2.38 2.01 -3.10
CA LEU A 72 3.49 2.82 -2.60
C LEU A 72 3.00 3.84 -1.57
N ILE A 73 1.97 4.63 -1.90
CA ILE A 73 1.46 5.66 -0.99
C ILE A 73 0.89 5.01 0.29
N LEU A 74 0.13 3.92 0.16
CA LEU A 74 -0.41 3.18 1.30
C LEU A 74 0.70 2.55 2.15
N GLY A 75 1.72 1.96 1.53
CA GLY A 75 2.88 1.41 2.22
C GLY A 75 3.66 2.47 3.00
N LEU A 76 3.80 3.68 2.43
CA LEU A 76 4.38 4.83 3.12
C LEU A 76 3.49 5.28 4.28
N ALA A 77 2.16 5.35 4.08
CA ALA A 77 1.17 5.69 5.10
C ALA A 77 1.32 4.79 6.34
N VAL A 78 1.30 3.49 6.13
CA VAL A 78 1.46 2.49 7.20
C VAL A 78 2.85 2.58 7.83
N SER A 79 3.91 2.80 7.02
CA SER A 79 5.28 2.94 7.52
C SER A 79 5.44 4.11 8.49
N VAL A 80 4.76 5.24 8.25
CA VAL A 80 4.76 6.40 9.15
C VAL A 80 4.18 6.00 10.52
N ALA A 81 3.04 5.31 10.56
CA ALA A 81 2.42 4.85 11.80
C ALA A 81 3.33 3.84 12.54
N PHE A 82 3.91 2.89 11.83
CA PHE A 82 4.78 1.85 12.41
C PHE A 82 6.07 2.43 13.00
N LYS A 83 6.60 3.53 12.46
CA LYS A 83 7.73 4.25 13.04
C LYS A 83 7.42 4.80 14.43
N CYS A 84 6.17 5.12 14.72
CA CYS A 84 5.69 5.52 16.05
C CYS A 84 5.27 4.33 16.91
N LYS A 85 5.47 3.08 16.45
CA LYS A 85 4.94 1.83 17.04
C LYS A 85 3.42 1.82 17.20
N ILE A 86 2.71 2.48 16.31
CA ILE A 86 1.25 2.42 16.20
C ILE A 86 0.90 1.49 15.04
N TRP A 87 0.11 0.46 15.32
CA TRP A 87 -0.33 -0.50 14.33
C TRP A 87 -1.57 0.02 13.61
N ASN A 88 -1.36 0.84 12.56
CA ASN A 88 -2.46 1.29 11.70
C ASN A 88 -2.77 0.23 10.63
N ILE A 89 -3.73 -0.65 10.93
CA ILE A 89 -4.26 -1.63 9.96
C ILE A 89 -5.51 -1.05 9.25
N GLY A 90 -5.88 0.19 9.56
CA GLY A 90 -7.03 0.90 9.01
C GLY A 90 -6.80 1.59 7.67
N ALA A 91 -5.68 1.36 7.00
CA ALA A 91 -5.33 2.03 5.76
C ALA A 91 -6.34 1.79 4.63
N GLU A 92 -7.05 0.64 4.64
CA GLU A 92 -8.11 0.34 3.67
C GLU A 92 -9.29 1.30 3.87
N GLY A 93 -9.84 1.42 5.08
CA GLY A 93 -10.94 2.34 5.38
C GLY A 93 -10.56 3.81 5.15
N GLN A 94 -9.32 4.19 5.49
CA GLN A 94 -8.79 5.53 5.25
C GLN A 94 -8.68 5.85 3.76
N LEU A 95 -8.33 4.87 2.92
CA LEU A 95 -8.36 4.96 1.47
C LEU A 95 -9.79 5.24 0.97
N TYR A 96 -10.78 4.46 1.44
CA TYR A 96 -12.18 4.64 1.04
C TYR A 96 -12.73 6.00 1.44
N PHE A 97 -12.43 6.48 2.66
CA PHE A 97 -12.81 7.84 3.06
C PHE A 97 -12.07 8.91 2.26
N GLY A 98 -10.81 8.68 1.92
CA GLY A 98 -10.07 9.55 1.00
C GLY A 98 -10.66 9.58 -0.41
N ALA A 99 -11.09 8.43 -0.92
CA ALA A 99 -11.80 8.33 -2.19
C ALA A 99 -13.13 9.10 -2.15
N LEU A 100 -13.88 8.99 -1.03
CA LEU A 100 -15.09 9.77 -0.80
C LEU A 100 -14.81 11.29 -0.79
N GLY A 101 -13.78 11.72 -0.05
CA GLY A 101 -13.37 13.14 -0.04
C GLY A 101 -12.98 13.64 -1.42
N GLY A 102 -12.22 12.85 -2.17
CA GLY A 102 -11.86 13.14 -3.54
C GLY A 102 -13.06 13.22 -4.49
N LEU A 103 -14.03 12.29 -4.35
CA LEU A 103 -15.27 12.33 -5.10
C LEU A 103 -16.07 13.62 -4.82
N LEU A 104 -16.28 13.95 -3.54
CA LEU A 104 -17.04 15.14 -3.16
C LEU A 104 -16.40 16.42 -3.69
N ALA A 105 -15.07 16.52 -3.65
CA ALA A 105 -14.35 17.63 -4.27
C ALA A 105 -14.53 17.65 -5.80
N GLY A 106 -14.41 16.49 -6.44
CA GLY A 106 -14.54 16.35 -7.89
C GLY A 106 -15.95 16.59 -8.43
N LEU A 107 -16.99 16.44 -7.59
CA LEU A 107 -18.39 16.76 -7.92
C LEU A 107 -18.81 18.20 -7.50
N SER A 108 -17.98 18.89 -6.71
CA SER A 108 -18.29 20.24 -6.24
C SER A 108 -18.02 21.30 -7.33
N PHE A 109 -18.44 22.53 -7.05
CA PHE A 109 -18.14 23.68 -7.93
C PHE A 109 -16.64 23.86 -8.19
N ILE A 110 -15.77 23.54 -7.22
CA ILE A 110 -14.31 23.57 -7.37
C ILE A 110 -13.86 22.52 -8.40
N GLY A 111 -14.57 21.41 -8.50
CA GLY A 111 -14.32 20.34 -9.48
C GLY A 111 -14.52 20.79 -10.95
N ALA A 112 -15.22 21.89 -11.17
CA ALA A 112 -15.39 22.48 -12.50
C ALA A 112 -14.30 23.48 -12.88
N VAL A 113 -13.40 23.87 -11.95
CA VAL A 113 -12.33 24.85 -12.18
C VAL A 113 -11.04 24.14 -12.59
N PRO A 114 -10.56 24.35 -13.85
CA PRO A 114 -9.30 23.74 -14.30
C PRO A 114 -8.12 24.07 -13.35
N ILE A 115 -7.15 23.16 -13.24
CA ILE A 115 -5.96 23.27 -12.40
C ILE A 115 -6.25 23.16 -10.89
N LEU A 116 -7.28 23.84 -10.37
CA LEU A 116 -7.64 23.76 -8.96
C LEU A 116 -8.35 22.44 -8.62
N ALA A 117 -9.11 21.90 -9.54
CA ALA A 117 -9.92 20.71 -9.35
C ALA A 117 -9.09 19.47 -8.92
N PRO A 118 -8.05 19.04 -9.67
CA PRO A 118 -7.27 17.87 -9.25
C PRO A 118 -6.51 18.11 -7.94
N ILE A 119 -6.09 19.33 -7.68
CA ILE A 119 -5.45 19.70 -6.40
C ILE A 119 -6.45 19.57 -5.24
N ALA A 120 -7.67 20.08 -5.42
CA ALA A 120 -8.73 19.98 -4.42
C ALA A 120 -9.11 18.51 -4.14
N VAL A 121 -9.18 17.66 -5.17
CA VAL A 121 -9.42 16.22 -5.02
C VAL A 121 -8.35 15.57 -4.14
N ILE A 122 -7.08 15.85 -4.39
CA ILE A 122 -5.98 15.28 -3.58
C ILE A 122 -5.98 15.81 -2.16
N ILE A 123 -6.20 17.13 -1.96
CA ILE A 123 -6.25 17.74 -0.63
C ILE A 123 -7.44 17.19 0.17
N MET A 124 -8.63 17.10 -0.43
CA MET A 124 -9.80 16.57 0.26
C MET A 124 -9.66 15.09 0.56
N GLY A 125 -9.02 14.33 -0.33
CA GLY A 125 -8.63 12.94 -0.04
C GLY A 125 -7.73 12.84 1.18
N PHE A 126 -6.70 13.69 1.27
CA PHE A 126 -5.82 13.75 2.45
C PHE A 126 -6.61 14.13 3.71
N VAL A 127 -7.47 15.13 3.67
CA VAL A 127 -8.26 15.61 4.82
C VAL A 127 -9.20 14.51 5.32
N PHE A 128 -9.97 13.89 4.44
CA PHE A 128 -10.94 12.84 4.82
C PHE A 128 -10.25 11.60 5.38
N GLY A 129 -9.15 11.15 4.76
CA GLY A 129 -8.36 10.04 5.28
C GLY A 129 -7.73 10.37 6.64
N SER A 130 -7.22 11.60 6.83
CA SER A 130 -6.71 12.09 8.12
C SER A 130 -7.79 12.10 9.18
N LEU A 131 -8.96 12.69 8.91
CA LEU A 131 -10.07 12.77 9.85
C LEU A 131 -10.54 11.37 10.27
N PHE A 132 -10.66 10.45 9.34
CA PHE A 132 -11.06 9.08 9.65
C PHE A 132 -10.04 8.37 10.55
N SER A 133 -8.75 8.59 10.32
CA SER A 133 -7.67 8.04 11.15
C SER A 133 -7.57 8.68 12.54
N MET A 134 -8.12 9.88 12.73
CA MET A 134 -8.16 10.53 14.04
C MET A 134 -9.06 9.79 15.03
N VAL A 135 -10.09 9.06 14.57
CA VAL A 135 -10.99 8.30 15.44
C VAL A 135 -10.22 7.27 16.26
N PRO A 136 -9.51 6.29 15.66
CA PRO A 136 -8.74 5.32 16.43
C PRO A 136 -7.60 5.95 17.22
N ALA A 137 -6.99 7.02 16.70
CA ALA A 137 -5.94 7.76 17.42
C ALA A 137 -6.45 8.41 18.69
N ALA A 138 -7.61 9.06 18.64
CA ALA A 138 -8.24 9.69 19.79
C ALA A 138 -8.66 8.67 20.85
N LEU A 139 -9.25 7.54 20.44
CA LEU A 139 -9.61 6.42 21.32
C LEU A 139 -8.37 5.85 22.03
N LYS A 140 -7.26 5.68 21.30
CA LYS A 140 -6.00 5.24 21.89
C LYS A 140 -5.44 6.23 22.91
N VAL A 141 -5.41 7.52 22.58
CA VAL A 141 -4.81 8.55 23.42
C VAL A 141 -5.66 8.84 24.67
N LYS A 142 -7.01 8.91 24.52
CA LYS A 142 -7.91 9.26 25.62
C LYS A 142 -8.32 8.07 26.48
N LEU A 143 -8.56 6.92 25.87
CA LEU A 143 -9.14 5.74 26.52
C LEU A 143 -8.19 4.55 26.61
N GLY A 144 -7.00 4.62 26.00
CA GLY A 144 -6.04 3.52 26.01
C GLY A 144 -6.47 2.29 25.20
N VAL A 145 -7.47 2.42 24.33
CA VAL A 145 -8.00 1.30 23.52
C VAL A 145 -6.94 0.77 22.58
N ASN A 146 -6.99 -0.53 22.28
CA ASN A 146 -6.08 -1.17 21.31
C ASN A 146 -6.38 -0.70 19.90
N GLU A 147 -5.43 0.05 19.31
CA GLU A 147 -5.56 0.62 17.96
C GLU A 147 -5.71 -0.43 16.86
N VAL A 148 -5.13 -1.61 17.03
CA VAL A 148 -5.23 -2.70 16.03
C VAL A 148 -6.69 -3.09 15.83
N ILE A 149 -7.39 -3.36 16.92
CA ILE A 149 -8.80 -3.77 16.89
C ILE A 149 -9.65 -2.65 16.29
N VAL A 150 -9.47 -1.42 16.77
CA VAL A 150 -10.27 -0.28 16.32
C VAL A 150 -10.05 -0.01 14.82
N THR A 151 -8.80 -0.01 14.35
CA THR A 151 -8.49 0.28 12.94
C THR A 151 -9.01 -0.82 12.01
N VAL A 152 -8.95 -2.10 12.41
CA VAL A 152 -9.51 -3.21 11.64
C VAL A 152 -11.04 -3.11 11.56
N LEU A 153 -11.72 -2.87 12.68
CA LEU A 153 -13.17 -2.73 12.68
C LEU A 153 -13.64 -1.52 11.86
N LEU A 154 -12.91 -0.41 11.93
CA LEU A 154 -13.21 0.77 11.13
C LEU A 154 -13.07 0.54 9.62
N ASN A 155 -12.25 -0.42 9.16
CA ASN A 155 -12.25 -0.78 7.74
C ASN A 155 -13.63 -1.30 7.30
N PHE A 156 -14.25 -2.19 8.08
CA PHE A 156 -15.58 -2.70 7.77
C PHE A 156 -16.65 -1.60 7.84
N VAL A 157 -16.54 -0.71 8.84
CA VAL A 157 -17.44 0.46 8.94
C VAL A 157 -17.31 1.32 7.68
N ALA A 158 -16.08 1.60 7.22
CA ALA A 158 -15.84 2.38 6.02
C ALA A 158 -16.45 1.71 4.76
N LEU A 159 -16.21 0.42 4.57
CA LEU A 159 -16.76 -0.33 3.43
C LEU A 159 -18.28 -0.32 3.42
N LEU A 160 -18.92 -0.62 4.55
CA LEU A 160 -20.38 -0.61 4.67
C LEU A 160 -20.97 0.79 4.50
N PHE A 161 -20.30 1.82 5.04
CA PHE A 161 -20.73 3.20 4.88
C PHE A 161 -20.65 3.66 3.42
N ILE A 162 -19.58 3.33 2.70
CA ILE A 162 -19.47 3.62 1.26
C ILE A 162 -20.55 2.85 0.48
N SER A 163 -20.79 1.58 0.79
CA SER A 163 -21.86 0.80 0.17
C SER A 163 -23.23 1.47 0.40
N TYR A 164 -23.53 1.89 1.63
CA TYR A 164 -24.75 2.64 1.94
C TYR A 164 -24.89 3.91 1.09
N LEU A 165 -23.82 4.70 0.95
CA LEU A 165 -23.84 5.91 0.14
C LEU A 165 -24.08 5.63 -1.34
N LEU A 166 -23.50 4.56 -1.88
CA LEU A 166 -23.62 4.18 -3.29
C LEU A 166 -24.97 3.53 -3.62
N HIS A 167 -25.67 2.97 -2.65
CA HIS A 167 -27.04 2.46 -2.84
C HIS A 167 -28.11 3.53 -2.54
N GLY A 168 -27.72 4.64 -1.93
CA GLY A 168 -28.62 5.71 -1.50
C GLY A 168 -28.22 7.08 -2.07
N PRO A 169 -27.73 8.03 -1.22
CA PRO A 169 -27.64 9.44 -1.57
C PRO A 169 -26.63 9.78 -2.67
N LEU A 170 -25.61 8.94 -2.89
CA LEU A 170 -24.60 9.15 -3.93
C LEU A 170 -24.77 8.22 -5.14
N LYS A 171 -25.89 7.53 -5.25
CA LYS A 171 -26.15 6.64 -6.37
C LYS A 171 -26.39 7.43 -7.66
N ALA A 172 -25.62 7.12 -8.72
CA ALA A 172 -25.93 7.60 -10.06
C ALA A 172 -27.20 6.95 -10.62
N PRO A 173 -27.91 7.60 -11.54
CA PRO A 173 -29.02 6.98 -12.24
C PRO A 173 -28.59 5.67 -12.93
N GLY A 174 -29.35 4.59 -12.76
CA GLY A 174 -29.06 3.28 -13.38
C GLY A 174 -29.17 2.10 -12.42
N PHE A 175 -28.87 0.89 -12.94
CA PHE A 175 -28.98 -0.36 -12.17
C PHE A 175 -27.76 -0.61 -11.27
N LEU A 176 -26.59 -0.13 -11.64
CA LEU A 176 -25.34 -0.38 -10.91
C LEU A 176 -25.16 0.60 -9.76
N SER A 177 -24.58 0.11 -8.66
CA SER A 177 -24.30 0.91 -7.46
C SER A 177 -22.94 1.60 -7.58
N TYR A 178 -22.95 2.76 -8.22
CA TYR A 178 -21.80 3.64 -8.36
C TYR A 178 -22.22 5.11 -8.27
N SER A 179 -21.25 5.99 -7.97
CA SER A 179 -21.47 7.43 -7.94
C SER A 179 -21.50 8.04 -9.36
N PRO A 180 -22.02 9.27 -9.52
CA PRO A 180 -21.74 10.06 -10.72
C PRO A 180 -20.23 10.19 -10.99
N ASN A 181 -19.86 10.41 -12.26
CA ASN A 181 -18.49 10.72 -12.61
C ASN A 181 -18.12 12.11 -12.09
N ILE A 182 -16.88 12.25 -11.63
CA ILE A 182 -16.31 13.57 -11.33
C ILE A 182 -16.23 14.42 -12.60
N PHE A 183 -16.13 15.73 -12.43
CA PHE A 183 -15.93 16.60 -13.59
C PHE A 183 -14.63 16.27 -14.32
N PRO A 184 -14.57 16.31 -15.67
CA PRO A 184 -13.37 16.00 -16.44
C PRO A 184 -12.15 16.85 -16.04
N GLN A 185 -12.37 18.08 -15.57
CA GLN A 185 -11.33 18.98 -15.06
C GLN A 185 -10.70 18.47 -13.76
N SER A 186 -11.38 17.59 -13.03
CA SER A 186 -10.89 16.96 -11.80
C SER A 186 -10.06 15.71 -12.03
N GLU A 187 -10.01 15.22 -13.26
CA GLU A 187 -9.22 14.05 -13.61
C GLU A 187 -7.73 14.37 -13.61
N LEU A 188 -6.92 13.41 -13.18
CA LEU A 188 -5.47 13.53 -13.26
C LEU A 188 -5.01 13.27 -14.70
N PRO A 189 -4.16 14.15 -15.27
CA PRO A 189 -3.63 13.98 -16.62
C PRO A 189 -2.96 12.61 -16.80
N ILE A 190 -3.21 11.97 -17.93
CA ILE A 190 -2.58 10.70 -18.32
C ILE A 190 -1.18 10.98 -18.85
N LEU A 191 -0.16 10.28 -18.33
CA LEU A 191 1.25 10.44 -18.74
C LEU A 191 1.58 9.72 -20.05
N LEU A 192 0.98 8.55 -20.26
CA LEU A 192 1.24 7.72 -21.46
C LEU A 192 -0.05 7.54 -22.25
N PRO A 193 -0.13 7.99 -23.50
CA PRO A 193 -1.30 7.78 -24.35
C PRO A 193 -1.71 6.31 -24.41
N ASN A 194 -2.99 6.04 -24.51
CA ASN A 194 -3.58 4.69 -24.55
C ASN A 194 -3.30 3.81 -23.32
N THR A 195 -2.91 4.41 -22.17
CA THR A 195 -2.75 3.73 -20.88
C THR A 195 -3.58 4.40 -19.81
N ARG A 196 -3.65 3.78 -18.61
CA ARG A 196 -4.28 4.37 -17.42
C ARG A 196 -3.28 5.03 -16.47
N LEU A 197 -2.02 5.17 -16.90
CA LEU A 197 -0.97 5.76 -16.05
C LEU A 197 -1.12 7.28 -16.02
N SER A 198 -1.62 7.79 -14.91
CA SER A 198 -1.79 9.22 -14.66
C SER A 198 -0.60 9.83 -13.91
N VAL A 199 -0.61 11.15 -13.77
CA VAL A 199 0.32 11.93 -12.94
C VAL A 199 0.34 11.45 -11.47
N GLY A 200 -0.62 10.62 -11.06
CA GLY A 200 -0.64 9.99 -9.74
C GLY A 200 0.67 9.28 -9.35
N ILE A 201 1.41 8.70 -10.31
CA ILE A 201 2.73 8.09 -10.03
C ILE A 201 3.77 9.13 -9.59
N LEU A 202 3.72 10.34 -10.11
CA LEU A 202 4.60 11.43 -9.68
C LEU A 202 4.22 11.91 -8.28
N ILE A 203 2.93 11.93 -7.94
CA ILE A 203 2.45 12.22 -6.58
C ILE A 203 2.95 11.14 -5.62
N ALA A 204 2.93 9.86 -6.02
CA ALA A 204 3.46 8.77 -5.22
C ALA A 204 4.97 8.89 -4.99
N ALA A 205 5.74 9.22 -6.03
CA ALA A 205 7.18 9.47 -5.91
C ALA A 205 7.46 10.70 -5.02
N GLY A 206 6.70 11.78 -5.20
CA GLY A 206 6.76 12.97 -4.34
C GLY A 206 6.43 12.64 -2.88
N SER A 207 5.43 11.77 -2.64
CA SER A 207 5.08 11.29 -1.31
C SER A 207 6.21 10.48 -0.67
N ALA A 208 6.94 9.67 -1.45
CA ALA A 208 8.11 8.93 -0.95
C ALA A 208 9.23 9.86 -0.53
N ILE A 209 9.52 10.89 -1.32
CA ILE A 209 10.50 11.93 -0.98
C ILE A 209 10.00 12.73 0.24
N GLY A 210 8.73 13.12 0.26
CA GLY A 210 8.14 13.87 1.37
C GLY A 210 8.21 13.11 2.69
N VAL A 211 7.87 11.82 2.70
CA VAL A 211 7.99 10.96 3.89
C VAL A 211 9.45 10.78 4.29
N TYR A 212 10.38 10.63 3.34
CA TYR A 212 11.80 10.59 3.65
C TYR A 212 12.27 11.87 4.34
N LEU A 213 11.95 13.04 3.79
CA LEU A 213 12.30 14.34 4.37
C LEU A 213 11.61 14.55 5.73
N LEU A 214 10.33 14.26 5.82
CA LEU A 214 9.58 14.33 7.07
C LEU A 214 10.27 13.51 8.16
N MET A 215 10.58 12.25 7.88
CA MET A 215 11.18 11.36 8.88
C MET A 215 12.63 11.71 9.21
N SER A 216 13.44 12.16 8.24
CA SER A 216 14.89 12.36 8.46
C SER A 216 15.27 13.78 8.83
N LYS A 217 14.50 14.78 8.42
CA LYS A 217 14.90 16.19 8.47
C LYS A 217 14.00 17.09 9.32
N THR A 218 12.85 16.59 9.84
CA THR A 218 11.91 17.44 10.58
C THR A 218 11.83 17.09 12.07
N LYS A 219 11.41 18.07 12.89
CA LYS A 219 11.11 17.89 14.32
C LYS A 219 10.00 16.85 14.52
N ILE A 220 8.95 16.89 13.70
CA ILE A 220 7.83 15.94 13.75
C ILE A 220 8.35 14.50 13.52
N GLY A 221 9.19 14.27 12.50
CA GLY A 221 9.78 12.97 12.26
C GLY A 221 10.69 12.50 13.39
N PHE A 222 11.42 13.41 14.02
CA PHE A 222 12.20 13.09 15.21
C PHE A 222 11.31 12.65 16.38
N GLU A 223 10.23 13.38 16.68
CA GLU A 223 9.26 13.03 17.73
C GLU A 223 8.61 11.67 17.47
N ILE A 224 8.18 11.40 16.24
CA ILE A 224 7.61 10.11 15.81
C ILE A 224 8.56 8.96 16.11
N ARG A 225 9.83 9.08 15.70
CA ARG A 225 10.85 8.04 15.93
C ARG A 225 11.19 7.88 17.42
N SER A 226 11.25 8.98 18.17
CA SER A 226 11.56 8.97 19.60
C SER A 226 10.46 8.28 20.40
N VAL A 227 9.19 8.60 20.14
CA VAL A 227 8.03 7.94 20.75
C VAL A 227 8.01 6.46 20.39
N GLY A 228 8.30 6.12 19.13
CA GLY A 228 8.39 4.74 18.66
C GLY A 228 9.57 3.98 19.25
N ALA A 229 10.68 4.62 19.55
CA ALA A 229 11.82 3.98 20.20
C ALA A 229 11.52 3.64 21.65
N ASN A 230 11.08 4.60 22.46
CA ASN A 230 10.71 4.39 23.85
C ASN A 230 9.74 5.49 24.33
N ILE A 231 8.47 5.11 24.51
CA ILE A 231 7.40 6.02 24.97
C ILE A 231 7.71 6.63 26.33
N LYS A 232 8.27 5.86 27.27
CA LYS A 232 8.60 6.34 28.62
C LYS A 232 9.71 7.39 28.57
N ALA A 233 10.79 7.11 27.81
CA ALA A 233 11.89 8.06 27.63
C ALA A 233 11.44 9.34 26.91
N ALA A 234 10.63 9.23 25.88
CA ALA A 234 10.07 10.38 25.16
C ALA A 234 9.25 11.28 26.11
N ARG A 235 8.42 10.68 26.99
CA ARG A 235 7.65 11.42 27.99
C ARG A 235 8.56 12.08 29.03
N TYR A 236 9.63 11.40 29.47
CA TYR A 236 10.56 11.94 30.44
C TYR A 236 11.28 13.20 29.97
N VAL A 237 11.62 13.27 28.69
CA VAL A 237 12.22 14.48 28.07
C VAL A 237 11.18 15.54 27.65
N GLY A 238 9.94 15.43 28.12
CA GLY A 238 8.89 16.44 27.91
C GLY A 238 8.15 16.37 26.58
N MET A 239 8.29 15.30 25.79
CA MET A 239 7.53 15.13 24.53
C MET A 239 6.07 14.80 24.82
N ASN A 240 5.15 15.49 24.12
CA ASN A 240 3.74 15.16 24.19
C ASN A 240 3.39 13.95 23.33
N VAL A 241 3.45 12.76 23.95
CA VAL A 241 3.20 11.48 23.30
C VAL A 241 1.82 11.43 22.64
N GLY A 242 0.78 11.95 23.30
CA GLY A 242 -0.58 11.95 22.73
C GLY A 242 -0.67 12.77 21.44
N LYS A 243 -0.08 13.96 21.44
CA LYS A 243 0.00 14.83 20.26
C LYS A 243 0.78 14.15 19.13
N SER A 244 1.92 13.51 19.44
CA SER A 244 2.74 12.79 18.44
C SER A 244 1.96 11.63 17.83
N ILE A 245 1.16 10.89 18.62
CA ILE A 245 0.27 9.82 18.13
C ILE A 245 -0.78 10.38 17.17
N LEU A 246 -1.47 11.46 17.55
CA LEU A 246 -2.50 12.08 16.71
C LEU A 246 -1.91 12.57 15.38
N ILE A 247 -0.79 13.30 15.43
CA ILE A 247 -0.11 13.78 14.22
C ILE A 247 0.31 12.61 13.32
N THR A 248 0.89 11.56 13.90
CA THR A 248 1.34 10.36 13.17
C THR A 248 0.17 9.70 12.43
N MET A 249 -0.93 9.49 13.14
CA MET A 249 -2.13 8.86 12.55
C MET A 249 -2.77 9.77 11.50
N GLY A 250 -2.81 11.09 11.74
CA GLY A 250 -3.30 12.06 10.75
C GLY A 250 -2.48 12.03 9.45
N ILE A 251 -1.15 12.02 9.54
CA ILE A 251 -0.28 11.90 8.36
C ILE A 251 -0.48 10.55 7.67
N SER A 252 -0.53 9.46 8.46
CA SER A 252 -0.75 8.12 7.94
C SER A 252 -2.09 8.01 7.21
N GLY A 253 -3.18 8.42 7.86
CA GLY A 253 -4.51 8.39 7.24
C GLY A 253 -4.64 9.34 6.06
N GLY A 254 -4.02 10.51 6.13
CA GLY A 254 -3.99 11.46 5.02
C GLY A 254 -3.32 10.90 3.78
N LEU A 255 -2.14 10.26 3.93
CA LEU A 255 -1.48 9.57 2.82
C LEU A 255 -2.35 8.44 2.26
N ALA A 256 -2.98 7.63 3.13
CA ALA A 256 -3.91 6.59 2.66
C ALA A 256 -5.10 7.20 1.90
N GLY A 257 -5.62 8.34 2.36
CA GLY A 257 -6.66 9.09 1.67
C GLY A 257 -6.23 9.64 0.31
N VAL A 258 -4.97 10.09 0.17
CA VAL A 258 -4.40 10.50 -1.13
C VAL A 258 -4.39 9.34 -2.12
N ALA A 259 -4.06 8.11 -1.67
CA ALA A 259 -4.13 6.94 -2.54
C ALA A 259 -5.57 6.71 -3.04
N GLY A 260 -6.58 6.88 -2.19
CA GLY A 260 -7.99 6.81 -2.57
C GLY A 260 -8.41 7.88 -3.56
N ALA A 261 -7.99 9.14 -3.33
CA ALA A 261 -8.25 10.25 -4.23
C ALA A 261 -7.62 10.04 -5.63
N ILE A 262 -6.40 9.48 -5.68
CA ILE A 262 -5.75 9.14 -6.97
C ILE A 262 -6.51 8.03 -7.70
N LEU A 263 -7.06 7.05 -6.99
CA LEU A 263 -7.91 6.02 -7.62
C LEU A 263 -9.15 6.65 -8.27
N ILE A 264 -9.77 7.64 -7.62
CA ILE A 264 -10.90 8.39 -8.19
C ILE A 264 -10.45 9.24 -9.38
N ALA A 265 -9.49 10.13 -9.18
CA ALA A 265 -9.14 11.12 -10.20
C ALA A 265 -8.30 10.56 -11.36
N GLY A 266 -7.55 9.48 -11.13
CA GLY A 266 -6.60 8.95 -12.11
C GLY A 266 -6.99 7.63 -12.77
N VAL A 267 -7.99 6.91 -12.25
CA VAL A 267 -8.28 5.54 -12.72
C VAL A 267 -9.77 5.28 -12.96
N GLN A 268 -10.63 5.56 -11.97
CA GLN A 268 -12.03 5.15 -11.99
C GLN A 268 -13.00 6.28 -12.37
N HIS A 269 -12.61 7.52 -12.14
CA HIS A 269 -13.39 8.76 -12.35
C HIS A 269 -14.73 8.81 -11.61
N ARG A 270 -15.01 7.82 -10.77
CA ARG A 270 -16.19 7.67 -9.91
C ARG A 270 -15.91 6.73 -8.75
N LEU A 271 -16.73 6.80 -7.73
CA LEU A 271 -16.66 5.86 -6.61
C LEU A 271 -17.49 4.62 -6.94
N ILE A 272 -16.88 3.46 -6.78
CA ILE A 272 -17.49 2.14 -6.98
C ILE A 272 -17.26 1.27 -5.76
N GLU A 273 -18.14 0.30 -5.52
CA GLU A 273 -17.86 -0.74 -4.55
C GLU A 273 -16.64 -1.55 -4.99
N GLY A 274 -15.78 -1.90 -4.02
CA GLY A 274 -14.56 -2.66 -4.33
C GLY A 274 -13.52 -1.87 -5.13
N ILE A 275 -13.49 -0.53 -5.04
CA ILE A 275 -12.48 0.33 -5.69
C ILE A 275 -11.04 -0.09 -5.32
N SER A 276 -10.87 -0.65 -4.12
CA SER A 276 -9.64 -1.27 -3.64
C SER A 276 -9.84 -2.78 -3.48
N PRO A 277 -9.04 -3.63 -4.10
CA PRO A 277 -9.05 -5.07 -3.86
C PRO A 277 -8.27 -5.45 -2.58
N GLY A 278 -8.29 -4.61 -1.54
CA GLY A 278 -7.57 -4.82 -0.30
C GLY A 278 -6.15 -4.24 -0.29
N TYR A 279 -5.89 -3.19 -1.05
CA TYR A 279 -4.57 -2.54 -1.10
C TYR A 279 -4.08 -2.08 0.26
N GLY A 280 -4.97 -1.62 1.16
CA GLY A 280 -4.60 -1.21 2.51
C GLY A 280 -4.08 -2.37 3.37
N PHE A 281 -4.62 -3.58 3.21
CA PHE A 281 -4.11 -4.77 3.90
C PHE A 281 -2.75 -5.20 3.32
N ILE A 282 -2.60 -5.19 2.00
CA ILE A 282 -1.32 -5.49 1.34
C ILE A 282 -0.26 -4.46 1.75
N ALA A 283 -0.64 -3.20 1.92
CA ALA A 283 0.26 -2.12 2.33
C ALA A 283 0.92 -2.34 3.71
N VAL A 284 0.24 -3.03 4.64
CA VAL A 284 0.83 -3.43 5.92
C VAL A 284 2.05 -4.31 5.68
N ILE A 285 1.93 -5.26 4.76
CA ILE A 285 3.01 -6.19 4.42
C ILE A 285 4.11 -5.46 3.65
N VAL A 286 3.74 -4.59 2.70
CA VAL A 286 4.68 -3.74 1.96
C VAL A 286 5.50 -2.87 2.93
N ALA A 287 4.88 -2.29 3.95
CA ALA A 287 5.56 -1.51 4.98
C ALA A 287 6.54 -2.34 5.81
N LEU A 288 6.13 -3.55 6.21
CA LEU A 288 6.97 -4.47 7.02
C LEU A 288 8.17 -4.97 6.21
N LEU A 289 7.96 -5.48 5.01
CA LEU A 289 9.01 -5.99 4.13
C LEU A 289 9.94 -4.87 3.64
N GLY A 290 9.39 -3.68 3.38
CA GLY A 290 10.15 -2.47 3.07
C GLY A 290 10.93 -1.91 4.27
N LYS A 291 10.87 -2.58 5.44
CA LYS A 291 11.54 -2.15 6.68
C LYS A 291 11.21 -0.72 7.07
N GLN A 292 10.00 -0.28 6.73
CA GLN A 292 9.51 1.07 7.00
C GLN A 292 10.43 2.18 6.42
N SER A 293 11.23 1.85 5.41
CA SER A 293 12.07 2.82 4.69
C SER A 293 11.40 3.18 3.36
N PRO A 294 11.37 4.46 2.95
CA PRO A 294 10.72 4.86 1.71
C PRO A 294 11.24 4.10 0.48
N VAL A 295 12.55 3.90 0.38
CA VAL A 295 13.17 3.14 -0.72
C VAL A 295 12.74 1.66 -0.69
N GLY A 296 12.80 1.02 0.48
CA GLY A 296 12.37 -0.38 0.63
C GLY A 296 10.88 -0.55 0.31
N VAL A 297 10.04 0.37 0.78
CA VAL A 297 8.59 0.38 0.49
C VAL A 297 8.35 0.53 -1.01
N THR A 298 9.10 1.40 -1.71
CA THR A 298 8.96 1.58 -3.17
C THR A 298 9.27 0.27 -3.92
N ILE A 299 10.38 -0.39 -3.58
CA ILE A 299 10.77 -1.65 -4.24
C ILE A 299 9.74 -2.74 -3.99
N VAL A 300 9.29 -2.90 -2.74
CA VAL A 300 8.31 -3.93 -2.37
C VAL A 300 6.94 -3.62 -2.98
N ALA A 301 6.50 -2.36 -2.97
CA ALA A 301 5.25 -1.96 -3.61
C ALA A 301 5.23 -2.27 -5.11
N PHE A 302 6.33 -1.99 -5.82
CA PHE A 302 6.46 -2.32 -7.25
C PHE A 302 6.38 -3.83 -7.48
N PHE A 303 7.09 -4.63 -6.68
CA PHE A 303 7.06 -6.09 -6.78
C PHE A 303 5.64 -6.66 -6.57
N PHE A 304 4.95 -6.22 -5.50
CA PHE A 304 3.58 -6.67 -5.25
C PHE A 304 2.60 -6.19 -6.32
N SER A 305 2.80 -5.01 -6.86
CA SER A 305 1.99 -4.49 -7.97
C SER A 305 2.17 -5.32 -9.24
N ALA A 306 3.38 -5.77 -9.52
CA ALA A 306 3.66 -6.67 -10.63
C ALA A 306 2.98 -8.04 -10.45
N LEU A 307 3.01 -8.59 -9.23
CA LEU A 307 2.27 -9.81 -8.90
C LEU A 307 0.76 -9.63 -9.09
N LEU A 308 0.18 -8.52 -8.61
CA LEU A 308 -1.24 -8.22 -8.77
C LEU A 308 -1.63 -8.07 -10.25
N ALA A 309 -0.84 -7.31 -11.02
CA ALA A 309 -1.11 -7.10 -12.45
C ALA A 309 -0.97 -8.41 -13.25
N GLY A 310 0.09 -9.16 -13.00
CA GLY A 310 0.33 -10.45 -13.64
C GLY A 310 -0.75 -11.48 -13.31
N SER A 311 -1.16 -11.60 -12.06
CA SER A 311 -2.22 -12.51 -11.62
C SER A 311 -3.56 -12.18 -12.25
N GLU A 312 -3.87 -10.90 -12.45
CA GLU A 312 -5.10 -10.47 -13.12
C GLU A 312 -5.11 -10.87 -14.60
N VAL A 313 -3.99 -10.74 -15.29
CA VAL A 313 -3.86 -11.20 -16.69
C VAL A 313 -3.94 -12.72 -16.77
N MET A 314 -3.28 -13.44 -15.86
CA MET A 314 -3.35 -14.91 -15.77
C MET A 314 -4.81 -15.37 -15.60
N TYR A 315 -5.55 -14.77 -14.69
CA TYR A 315 -6.98 -15.03 -14.51
C TYR A 315 -7.78 -14.84 -15.79
N ARG A 316 -7.60 -13.69 -16.48
CA ARG A 316 -8.36 -13.37 -17.71
C ARG A 316 -8.00 -14.27 -18.90
N THR A 317 -6.74 -14.73 -18.97
CA THR A 317 -6.24 -15.47 -20.12
C THR A 317 -6.47 -16.98 -19.99
N LEU A 318 -6.29 -17.54 -18.78
CA LEU A 318 -6.38 -18.98 -18.53
C LEU A 318 -7.75 -19.41 -17.96
N GLY A 319 -8.64 -18.45 -17.66
CA GLY A 319 -9.92 -18.76 -17.00
C GLY A 319 -9.76 -19.33 -15.58
N VAL A 320 -8.58 -19.18 -14.99
CA VAL A 320 -8.29 -19.66 -13.62
C VAL A 320 -9.15 -18.88 -12.62
N PRO A 321 -9.78 -19.52 -11.63
CA PRO A 321 -10.55 -18.79 -10.63
C PRO A 321 -9.72 -17.68 -9.95
N VAL A 322 -10.33 -16.50 -9.72
CA VAL A 322 -9.70 -15.35 -9.04
C VAL A 322 -9.10 -15.78 -7.69
N ALA A 323 -9.77 -16.69 -6.99
CA ALA A 323 -9.31 -17.25 -5.73
C ALA A 323 -7.92 -17.91 -5.82
N LEU A 324 -7.60 -18.60 -6.92
CA LEU A 324 -6.26 -19.18 -7.11
C LEU A 324 -5.19 -18.09 -7.28
N ALA A 325 -5.49 -17.03 -8.03
CA ALA A 325 -4.58 -15.90 -8.18
C ALA A 325 -4.33 -15.20 -6.82
N GLN A 326 -5.38 -15.02 -6.02
CA GLN A 326 -5.28 -14.48 -4.66
C GLN A 326 -4.51 -15.41 -3.72
N THR A 327 -4.68 -16.73 -3.85
CA THR A 327 -3.94 -17.73 -3.08
C THR A 327 -2.44 -17.65 -3.38
N LEU A 328 -2.05 -17.52 -4.65
CA LEU A 328 -0.65 -17.33 -5.04
C LEU A 328 -0.04 -16.07 -4.39
N GLN A 329 -0.77 -14.97 -4.40
CA GLN A 329 -0.36 -13.73 -3.74
C GLN A 329 -0.18 -13.93 -2.23
N ALA A 330 -1.15 -14.57 -1.57
CA ALA A 330 -1.09 -14.86 -0.14
C ALA A 330 0.08 -15.79 0.20
N LEU A 331 0.35 -16.81 -0.62
CA LEU A 331 1.51 -17.70 -0.44
C LEU A 331 2.82 -16.93 -0.50
N VAL A 332 3.01 -16.09 -1.53
CA VAL A 332 4.23 -15.26 -1.63
C VAL A 332 4.39 -14.41 -0.38
N LEU A 333 3.31 -13.80 0.12
CA LEU A 333 3.31 -13.00 1.34
C LEU A 333 3.76 -13.81 2.56
N VAL A 334 3.13 -14.97 2.79
CA VAL A 334 3.41 -15.84 3.94
C VAL A 334 4.86 -16.34 3.89
N PHE A 335 5.32 -16.84 2.75
CA PHE A 335 6.67 -17.37 2.62
C PHE A 335 7.75 -16.28 2.79
N VAL A 336 7.54 -15.08 2.27
CA VAL A 336 8.47 -13.97 2.47
C VAL A 336 8.50 -13.54 3.93
N LEU A 337 7.35 -13.50 4.62
CA LEU A 337 7.29 -13.23 6.07
C LEU A 337 7.98 -14.32 6.89
N ILE A 338 7.80 -15.59 6.55
CA ILE A 338 8.51 -16.71 7.17
C ILE A 338 10.03 -16.54 7.00
N GLY A 339 10.47 -16.16 5.79
CA GLY A 339 11.88 -15.88 5.53
C GLY A 339 12.45 -14.78 6.42
N GLU A 340 11.71 -13.69 6.62
CA GLU A 340 12.11 -12.61 7.52
C GLU A 340 12.18 -13.07 8.99
N LEU A 341 11.26 -13.93 9.43
CA LEU A 341 11.29 -14.54 10.78
C LEU A 341 12.53 -15.40 10.97
N PHE A 342 12.86 -16.28 10.01
CA PHE A 342 14.08 -17.10 10.07
C PHE A 342 15.35 -16.24 10.20
N LEU A 343 15.42 -15.12 9.48
CA LEU A 343 16.56 -14.20 9.60
C LEU A 343 16.70 -13.56 10.98
N ARG A 344 15.59 -13.36 11.69
CA ARG A 344 15.60 -12.81 13.06
C ARG A 344 16.00 -13.84 14.10
N TRP A 345 15.76 -15.14 13.87
CA TRP A 345 16.05 -16.23 14.80
C TRP A 345 17.51 -16.70 14.77
N GLN A 346 18.19 -16.64 13.62
CA GLN A 346 19.58 -17.07 13.45
C GLN A 346 20.63 -16.43 14.40
N PRO A 347 20.50 -15.19 14.89
CA PRO A 347 21.51 -14.64 15.82
C PRO A 347 21.56 -15.31 17.18
N LYS A 348 20.48 -15.98 17.59
CA LYS A 348 20.41 -16.64 18.92
C LYS A 348 21.09 -18.01 18.97
N LEU A 349 21.18 -18.70 17.84
CA LEU A 349 21.83 -20.02 17.75
C LEU A 349 23.36 -19.95 17.61
N ARG A 350 23.92 -18.76 17.29
CA ARG A 350 25.37 -18.58 17.10
C ARG A 350 26.12 -18.04 18.33
N LYS A 351 25.40 -17.83 19.42
CA LYS A 351 25.93 -17.35 20.72
C LYS A 351 25.84 -18.40 21.84
N GLY A 352 25.67 -19.68 21.49
CA GLY A 352 25.81 -20.81 22.38
C GLY A 352 27.18 -21.47 22.26
#